data_456002d0542a1d77bb99e97d4c78f835
#
_entry.id   456002d0542a1d77bb99e97d4c78f835
#
_cell.length_a   1.000
_cell.length_b   1.000
_cell.length_c   1.000
_cell.angle_alpha   90.00
_cell.angle_beta   90.00
_cell.angle_gamma   90.00
#
_symmetry.space_group_name_H-M   'P 1'
#
loop_
_entity.id
_entity.type
_entity.pdbx_description
1 polymer ?
#
loop_
_entity_poly.entity_id
_entity_poly.type
_entity_poly.pdbx_seq_one_letter_code
_entity_poly.pdbx_strand_id
1 'polypeptide(L)'
;LAGMAATASVVPITIANANHTEGKKGLPNFISWKNRDALIVHSDKGIETHRSAIGESLITPNSNIYIRNNMPTMTDKQIGDRKKWKVSIEGVKNPKTFTLAELQKLGHATMATILQCSGNGRGFFKHKPRGSQWKTGAAACVFWTGVPMKTVVDACGGISGDAVFMTSAGVDHEPT
;
A
#
# COMPACT_ATOMS: atom_id res chain seq x y z
N LEU A 1 31.87 -40.65 -36.46
CA LEU A 1 30.90 -39.84 -35.71
C LEU A 1 31.62 -39.14 -34.55
N ALA A 2 32.05 -37.88 -34.79
CA ALA A 2 32.69 -37.05 -33.76
C ALA A 2 31.58 -36.28 -33.03
N GLY A 3 31.44 -36.54 -31.73
CA GLY A 3 30.51 -35.80 -30.86
C GLY A 3 31.13 -34.46 -30.47
N MET A 4 30.51 -33.35 -30.87
CA MET A 4 30.82 -32.00 -30.36
C MET A 4 30.16 -31.85 -29.01
N ALA A 5 30.97 -31.78 -27.95
CA ALA A 5 30.51 -31.36 -26.61
C ALA A 5 30.42 -29.84 -26.58
N ALA A 6 29.21 -29.30 -26.45
CA ALA A 6 29.00 -27.92 -26.22
C ALA A 6 29.25 -27.57 -24.71
N THR A 7 30.33 -26.89 -24.42
CA THR A 7 30.59 -26.34 -23.07
C THR A 7 29.78 -25.07 -22.90
N ALA A 8 28.72 -25.11 -22.10
CA ALA A 8 28.00 -23.89 -21.65
C ALA A 8 28.86 -23.16 -20.65
N SER A 9 29.41 -21.99 -21.01
CA SER A 9 30.07 -21.10 -20.10
C SER A 9 29.03 -20.35 -19.28
N VAL A 10 28.93 -20.66 -17.99
CA VAL A 10 28.15 -19.90 -17.03
C VAL A 10 28.92 -18.60 -16.74
N VAL A 11 28.43 -17.47 -17.26
CA VAL A 11 28.95 -16.17 -16.87
C VAL A 11 28.39 -15.83 -15.49
N PRO A 12 29.21 -15.63 -14.46
CA PRO A 12 28.71 -15.24 -13.15
C PRO A 12 28.14 -13.84 -13.25
N ILE A 13 26.83 -13.69 -12.99
CA ILE A 13 26.20 -12.39 -12.84
C ILE A 13 26.65 -11.83 -11.48
N THR A 14 27.66 -10.98 -11.50
CA THR A 14 28.05 -10.22 -10.31
C THR A 14 26.98 -9.14 -10.08
N ILE A 15 26.09 -9.34 -9.11
CA ILE A 15 25.20 -8.28 -8.65
C ILE A 15 26.07 -7.28 -7.89
N ALA A 16 26.42 -6.18 -8.53
CA ALA A 16 27.07 -5.06 -7.88
C ALA A 16 26.10 -4.50 -6.84
N ASN A 17 26.35 -4.75 -5.57
CA ASN A 17 25.73 -4.02 -4.47
C ASN A 17 26.19 -2.56 -4.60
N ALA A 18 25.34 -1.71 -5.18
CA ALA A 18 25.52 -0.27 -5.08
C ALA A 18 25.28 0.12 -3.61
N ASN A 19 26.33 0.10 -2.82
CA ASN A 19 26.36 0.70 -1.50
C ASN A 19 26.15 2.21 -1.65
N HIS A 20 24.90 2.66 -1.70
CA HIS A 20 24.57 4.04 -1.45
C HIS A 20 24.77 4.32 0.04
N THR A 21 25.94 4.77 0.41
CA THR A 21 26.28 5.35 1.72
C THR A 21 25.81 6.82 1.81
N GLU A 22 24.60 7.14 1.40
CA GLU A 22 23.89 8.31 1.93
C GLU A 22 23.52 7.97 3.36
N GLY A 23 23.91 8.83 4.33
CA GLY A 23 23.71 8.61 5.77
C GLY A 23 22.29 8.10 6.05
N LYS A 24 22.17 6.81 6.41
CA LYS A 24 20.87 6.13 6.52
C LYS A 24 20.08 6.79 7.65
N LYS A 25 19.15 7.68 7.33
CA LYS A 25 18.16 8.15 8.32
C LYS A 25 17.48 6.92 8.94
N GLY A 26 17.39 6.89 10.27
CA GLY A 26 16.65 5.86 11.00
C GLY A 26 15.18 5.82 10.56
N LEU A 27 14.53 4.69 10.74
CA LEU A 27 13.07 4.63 10.56
C LEU A 27 12.37 5.37 11.71
N PRO A 28 11.27 6.08 11.44
CA PRO A 28 10.40 6.60 12.49
C PRO A 28 9.92 5.49 13.44
N ASN A 29 9.75 5.81 14.73
CA ASN A 29 9.42 4.82 15.76
C ASN A 29 8.18 3.97 15.44
N PHE A 30 7.14 4.57 14.86
CA PHE A 30 5.88 3.88 14.54
C PHE A 30 6.01 2.79 13.47
N ILE A 31 7.14 2.75 12.75
CA ILE A 31 7.46 1.73 11.74
C ILE A 31 8.83 1.08 11.97
N SER A 32 9.37 1.16 13.18
CA SER A 32 10.68 0.57 13.54
C SER A 32 10.78 -0.93 13.26
N TRP A 33 9.63 -1.62 13.20
CA TRP A 33 9.52 -3.05 12.86
C TRP A 33 9.75 -3.36 11.38
N LYS A 34 9.79 -2.35 10.49
CA LYS A 34 10.03 -2.55 9.05
C LYS A 34 11.50 -2.84 8.76
N ASN A 35 11.73 -3.47 7.62
CA ASN A 35 13.07 -3.76 7.12
C ASN A 35 13.77 -2.47 6.67
N ARG A 36 14.65 -1.94 7.53
CA ARG A 36 15.37 -0.68 7.27
C ARG A 36 16.20 -0.73 5.98
N ASP A 37 16.78 -1.88 5.66
CA ASP A 37 17.67 -2.03 4.49
C ASP A 37 16.91 -2.08 3.16
N ALA A 38 15.63 -2.44 3.22
CA ALA A 38 14.72 -2.42 2.08
C ALA A 38 14.11 -1.03 1.80
N LEU A 39 14.41 -0.01 2.61
CA LEU A 39 13.66 1.25 2.60
C LEU A 39 14.56 2.48 2.45
N ILE A 40 14.09 3.48 1.70
CA ILE A 40 14.69 4.80 1.49
C ILE A 40 13.82 5.83 2.20
N VAL A 41 14.35 6.55 3.19
CA VAL A 41 13.59 7.55 3.97
C VAL A 41 13.73 8.92 3.32
N HIS A 42 12.66 9.40 2.69
CA HIS A 42 12.56 10.77 2.19
C HIS A 42 12.10 11.74 3.31
N SER A 43 11.14 11.31 4.10
CA SER A 43 10.61 12.03 5.26
C SER A 43 9.94 11.02 6.21
N ASP A 44 9.49 11.46 7.39
CA ASP A 44 8.80 10.62 8.36
C ASP A 44 7.47 10.03 7.82
N LYS A 45 6.91 10.66 6.79
CA LYS A 45 5.63 10.28 6.16
C LYS A 45 5.78 9.78 4.72
N GLY A 46 7.01 9.78 4.19
CA GLY A 46 7.32 9.38 2.82
C GLY A 46 8.56 8.50 2.80
N ILE A 47 8.35 7.18 2.75
CA ILE A 47 9.41 6.17 2.80
C ILE A 47 9.21 5.22 1.64
N GLU A 48 10.20 5.12 0.79
CA GLU A 48 10.17 4.38 -0.47
C GLU A 48 10.77 2.99 -0.29
N THR A 49 10.21 1.98 -0.94
CA THR A 49 10.84 0.67 -1.05
C THR A 49 12.04 0.74 -1.98
N HIS A 50 13.18 0.22 -1.58
CA HIS A 50 14.34 0.11 -2.45
C HIS A 50 14.01 -0.80 -3.64
N ARG A 51 14.45 -0.41 -4.85
CA ARG A 51 14.10 -1.16 -6.07
C ARG A 51 14.51 -2.63 -6.02
N SER A 52 15.65 -2.96 -5.43
CA SER A 52 16.11 -4.35 -5.28
C SER A 52 15.15 -5.20 -4.42
N ALA A 53 14.49 -4.59 -3.43
CA ALA A 53 13.57 -5.28 -2.53
C ALA A 53 12.15 -5.47 -3.09
N ILE A 54 11.79 -4.78 -4.18
CA ILE A 54 10.48 -4.95 -4.84
C ILE A 54 10.41 -6.29 -5.58
N GLY A 55 11.51 -6.73 -6.19
CA GLY A 55 11.58 -7.90 -7.03
C GLY A 55 11.92 -9.21 -6.32
N GLU A 56 12.09 -9.20 -5.01
CA GLU A 56 12.50 -10.39 -4.24
C GLU A 56 11.39 -11.43 -4.10
N SER A 57 10.12 -11.02 -4.19
CA SER A 57 8.97 -11.93 -4.17
C SER A 57 7.80 -11.37 -4.97
N LEU A 58 6.89 -12.26 -5.39
CA LEU A 58 5.66 -11.86 -6.11
C LEU A 58 4.79 -10.95 -5.23
N ILE A 59 4.66 -11.25 -3.95
CA ILE A 59 3.94 -10.41 -2.98
C ILE A 59 4.94 -9.68 -2.11
N THR A 60 4.84 -8.37 -2.06
CA THR A 60 5.74 -7.53 -1.26
C THR A 60 5.48 -7.76 0.23
N PRO A 61 6.48 -8.21 1.01
CA PRO A 61 6.32 -8.35 2.46
C PRO A 61 5.94 -7.03 3.13
N ASN A 62 5.07 -7.07 4.12
CA ASN A 62 4.65 -5.86 4.86
C ASN A 62 5.84 -5.04 5.42
N SER A 63 6.92 -5.72 5.79
CA SER A 63 8.16 -5.08 6.24
C SER A 63 8.81 -4.20 5.16
N ASN A 64 8.56 -4.49 3.89
CA ASN A 64 9.19 -3.83 2.74
C ASN A 64 8.26 -2.84 2.03
N ILE A 65 6.95 -2.86 2.30
CA ILE A 65 5.98 -1.95 1.65
C ILE A 65 6.31 -0.50 2.00
N TYR A 66 6.31 0.36 1.00
CA TYR A 66 6.50 1.80 1.13
C TYR A 66 5.48 2.45 2.07
N ILE A 67 5.82 3.60 2.61
CA ILE A 67 4.94 4.45 3.43
C ILE A 67 4.67 5.76 2.70
N ARG A 68 3.41 6.06 2.49
CA ARG A 68 2.95 7.36 2.02
C ARG A 68 1.79 7.80 2.90
N ASN A 69 2.03 8.82 3.70
CA ASN A 69 1.03 9.37 4.59
C ASN A 69 1.08 10.90 4.56
N ASN A 70 -0.06 11.57 4.54
CA ASN A 70 -0.18 13.02 4.68
C ASN A 70 -0.73 13.41 6.05
N MET A 71 -1.39 12.48 6.72
CA MET A 71 -2.04 12.72 8.00
C MET A 71 -1.07 12.42 9.16
N PRO A 72 -1.30 12.98 10.35
CA PRO A 72 -0.62 12.54 11.57
C PRO A 72 -0.85 11.05 11.80
N THR A 73 0.12 10.38 12.43
CA THR A 73 -0.07 9.00 12.88
C THR A 73 -1.11 8.99 13.99
N MET A 74 -2.15 8.16 13.82
CA MET A 74 -3.18 8.01 14.85
C MET A 74 -2.59 7.35 16.10
N THR A 75 -2.98 7.87 17.25
CA THR A 75 -2.63 7.30 18.55
C THR A 75 -3.58 6.13 18.88
N ASP A 76 -3.17 5.24 19.78
CA ASP A 76 -4.03 4.14 20.24
C ASP A 76 -5.34 4.65 20.85
N LYS A 77 -5.32 5.84 21.49
CA LYS A 77 -6.52 6.49 22.02
C LYS A 77 -7.51 6.88 20.92
N GLN A 78 -7.01 7.37 19.78
CA GLN A 78 -7.86 7.74 18.62
C GLN A 78 -8.39 6.50 17.90
N ILE A 79 -7.56 5.44 17.79
CA ILE A 79 -7.97 4.15 17.22
C ILE A 79 -9.05 3.51 18.09
N GLY A 80 -8.91 3.55 19.39
CA GLY A 80 -9.86 3.03 20.35
C GLY A 80 -10.17 1.54 20.19
N ASP A 81 -11.36 1.16 20.64
CA ASP A 81 -11.84 -0.23 20.53
C ASP A 81 -12.39 -0.51 19.12
N ARG A 82 -11.68 -1.31 18.34
CA ARG A 82 -12.07 -1.66 16.97
C ARG A 82 -13.44 -2.38 16.88
N LYS A 83 -13.90 -3.01 17.95
CA LYS A 83 -15.24 -3.62 17.99
C LYS A 83 -16.36 -2.57 17.93
N LYS A 84 -16.03 -1.32 18.29
CA LYS A 84 -16.96 -0.18 18.24
C LYS A 84 -16.92 0.58 16.92
N TRP A 85 -16.00 0.23 16.01
CA TRP A 85 -15.92 0.90 14.71
C TRP A 85 -17.18 0.66 13.91
N LYS A 86 -17.58 1.72 13.22
CA LYS A 86 -18.77 1.73 12.38
C LYS A 86 -18.44 2.30 11.02
N VAL A 87 -19.10 1.78 10.01
CA VAL A 87 -19.01 2.26 8.62
C VAL A 87 -20.43 2.58 8.16
N SER A 88 -20.68 3.85 7.85
CA SER A 88 -21.97 4.30 7.31
C SER A 88 -21.95 4.21 5.79
N ILE A 89 -22.99 3.62 5.23
CA ILE A 89 -23.22 3.49 3.79
C ILE A 89 -24.43 4.32 3.44
N GLU A 90 -24.20 5.32 2.59
CA GLU A 90 -25.19 6.27 2.10
C GLU A 90 -25.27 6.20 0.58
N GLY A 91 -26.24 6.87 -0.04
CA GLY A 91 -26.46 6.83 -1.50
C GLY A 91 -26.97 5.47 -1.99
N VAL A 92 -27.54 4.67 -1.10
CA VAL A 92 -28.14 3.35 -1.35
C VAL A 92 -29.63 3.39 -1.01
N LYS A 93 -30.41 2.41 -1.48
CA LYS A 93 -31.87 2.37 -1.24
C LYS A 93 -32.21 2.28 0.25
N ASN A 94 -31.41 1.53 1.04
CA ASN A 94 -31.60 1.37 2.46
C ASN A 94 -30.29 1.76 3.18
N PRO A 95 -30.05 3.07 3.44
CA PRO A 95 -28.86 3.52 4.15
C PRO A 95 -28.67 2.80 5.48
N LYS A 96 -27.45 2.37 5.77
CA LYS A 96 -27.16 1.58 6.96
C LYS A 96 -25.76 1.87 7.49
N THR A 97 -25.64 1.85 8.82
CA THR A 97 -24.38 1.84 9.52
C THR A 97 -24.07 0.43 9.99
N PHE A 98 -22.94 -0.11 9.54
CA PHE A 98 -22.46 -1.42 9.92
C PHE A 98 -21.42 -1.35 11.02
N THR A 99 -21.44 -2.28 11.94
CA THR A 99 -20.28 -2.63 12.77
C THR A 99 -19.31 -3.48 11.96
N LEU A 100 -18.06 -3.59 12.43
CA LEU A 100 -17.06 -4.47 11.80
C LEU A 100 -17.56 -5.93 11.76
N ALA A 101 -18.18 -6.40 12.83
CA ALA A 101 -18.70 -7.76 12.92
C ALA A 101 -19.87 -8.03 11.93
N GLU A 102 -20.72 -7.03 11.68
CA GLU A 102 -21.78 -7.15 10.66
C GLU A 102 -21.20 -7.19 9.26
N LEU A 103 -20.19 -6.35 8.96
CA LEU A 103 -19.48 -6.40 7.67
C LEU A 103 -18.84 -7.77 7.45
N GLN A 104 -18.14 -8.30 8.45
CA GLN A 104 -17.49 -9.61 8.35
C GLN A 104 -18.46 -10.75 8.01
N LYS A 105 -19.71 -10.66 8.45
CA LYS A 105 -20.77 -11.66 8.12
C LYS A 105 -21.20 -11.64 6.66
N LEU A 106 -20.91 -10.57 5.92
CA LEU A 106 -21.24 -10.48 4.49
C LEU A 106 -20.31 -11.32 3.60
N GLY A 107 -19.28 -11.94 4.20
CA GLY A 107 -18.29 -12.75 3.48
C GLY A 107 -17.05 -11.95 3.07
N HIS A 108 -16.04 -12.69 2.64
CA HIS A 108 -14.74 -12.12 2.28
C HIS A 108 -14.32 -12.59 0.90
N ALA A 109 -13.61 -11.74 0.20
CA ALA A 109 -12.85 -12.08 -1.00
C ALA A 109 -11.40 -11.64 -0.80
N THR A 110 -10.47 -12.39 -1.38
CA THR A 110 -9.05 -12.04 -1.41
C THR A 110 -8.62 -11.82 -2.84
N MET A 111 -7.90 -10.74 -3.10
CA MET A 111 -7.35 -10.44 -4.40
C MET A 111 -5.92 -9.92 -4.30
N ALA A 112 -5.07 -10.33 -5.25
CA ALA A 112 -3.77 -9.73 -5.44
C ALA A 112 -3.90 -8.48 -6.31
N THR A 113 -3.23 -7.39 -5.93
CA THR A 113 -3.26 -6.15 -6.69
C THR A 113 -2.00 -5.33 -6.47
N ILE A 114 -1.73 -4.43 -7.42
CA ILE A 114 -0.67 -3.44 -7.27
C ILE A 114 -1.19 -2.25 -6.48
N LEU A 115 -0.53 -1.97 -5.37
CA LEU A 115 -0.70 -0.75 -4.59
C LEU A 115 0.40 0.23 -5.00
N GLN A 116 0.03 1.33 -5.65
CA GLN A 116 0.98 2.31 -6.15
C GLN A 116 0.55 3.73 -5.80
N CYS A 117 1.51 4.54 -5.33
CA CYS A 117 1.30 5.98 -5.18
C CYS A 117 1.27 6.64 -6.57
N SER A 118 0.29 7.52 -6.81
CA SER A 118 0.18 8.28 -8.06
C SER A 118 1.41 9.16 -8.33
N GLY A 119 2.19 9.49 -7.30
CA GLY A 119 3.44 10.23 -7.42
C GLY A 119 4.67 9.36 -7.72
N ASN A 120 4.54 8.04 -7.87
CA ASN A 120 5.66 7.16 -8.18
C ASN A 120 6.33 7.61 -9.48
N GLY A 121 7.67 7.72 -9.48
CA GLY A 121 8.43 8.29 -10.62
C GLY A 121 8.61 9.81 -10.59
N ARG A 122 8.03 10.54 -9.63
CA ARG A 122 8.14 12.02 -9.55
C ARG A 122 9.58 12.50 -9.50
N GLY A 123 10.48 11.79 -8.87
CA GLY A 123 11.89 12.12 -8.75
C GLY A 123 12.66 12.14 -10.07
N PHE A 124 12.11 11.58 -11.15
CA PHE A 124 12.71 11.59 -12.47
C PHE A 124 12.43 12.86 -13.28
N PHE A 125 11.43 13.66 -12.88
CA PHE A 125 11.15 14.92 -13.54
C PHE A 125 12.26 15.96 -13.26
N LYS A 126 12.79 16.59 -14.32
CA LYS A 126 13.86 17.59 -14.19
C LYS A 126 13.47 18.81 -13.34
N HIS A 127 12.23 19.26 -13.46
CA HIS A 127 11.70 20.43 -12.75
C HIS A 127 11.34 20.15 -11.27
N LYS A 128 11.56 18.93 -10.77
CA LYS A 128 11.38 18.55 -9.36
C LYS A 128 10.04 19.03 -8.78
N PRO A 129 8.89 18.57 -9.29
CA PRO A 129 7.58 19.02 -8.80
C PRO A 129 7.43 18.75 -7.29
N ARG A 130 6.61 19.56 -6.62
CA ARG A 130 6.41 19.50 -5.16
C ARG A 130 5.94 18.11 -4.72
N GLY A 131 6.39 17.67 -3.54
CA GLY A 131 6.07 16.41 -2.90
C GLY A 131 7.26 15.46 -2.80
N SER A 132 7.05 14.26 -2.23
CA SER A 132 8.12 13.25 -2.12
C SER A 132 8.68 12.90 -3.48
N GLN A 133 10.01 12.89 -3.58
CA GLN A 133 10.72 12.64 -4.84
C GLN A 133 10.89 11.12 -5.07
N TRP A 134 9.76 10.42 -5.11
CA TRP A 134 9.71 8.98 -5.38
C TRP A 134 10.48 8.63 -6.66
N LYS A 135 11.30 7.59 -6.59
CA LYS A 135 11.85 6.94 -7.78
C LYS A 135 10.86 5.89 -8.27
N THR A 136 11.11 4.60 -8.02
CA THR A 136 10.26 3.49 -8.48
C THR A 136 9.61 2.73 -7.33
N GLY A 137 9.95 3.05 -6.09
CA GLY A 137 9.65 2.21 -4.94
C GLY A 137 8.36 2.55 -4.19
N ALA A 138 7.58 3.54 -4.66
CA ALA A 138 6.25 3.77 -4.13
C ALA A 138 5.21 2.83 -4.80
N ALA A 139 5.54 1.55 -4.89
CA ALA A 139 4.74 0.48 -5.45
C ALA A 139 4.94 -0.81 -4.64
N ALA A 140 3.92 -1.65 -4.59
CA ALA A 140 3.94 -2.96 -3.94
C ALA A 140 2.89 -3.86 -4.57
N CYS A 141 3.14 -5.17 -4.62
CA CYS A 141 2.11 -6.16 -4.90
C CYS A 141 1.61 -6.72 -3.58
N VAL A 142 0.32 -6.64 -3.33
CA VAL A 142 -0.28 -6.98 -2.02
C VAL A 142 -1.52 -7.84 -2.18
N PHE A 143 -1.81 -8.65 -1.16
CA PHE A 143 -3.12 -9.25 -1.00
C PHE A 143 -4.02 -8.33 -0.18
N TRP A 144 -5.20 -8.06 -0.72
CA TRP A 144 -6.30 -7.47 0.02
C TRP A 144 -7.33 -8.54 0.33
N THR A 145 -7.69 -8.66 1.61
CA THR A 145 -8.81 -9.49 2.03
C THR A 145 -9.84 -8.60 2.70
N GLY A 146 -11.07 -8.64 2.22
CA GLY A 146 -12.14 -7.81 2.74
C GLY A 146 -13.49 -8.14 2.12
N VAL A 147 -14.52 -7.41 2.54
CA VAL A 147 -15.86 -7.54 1.98
C VAL A 147 -15.93 -6.77 0.68
N PRO A 148 -16.30 -7.38 -0.46
CA PRO A 148 -16.46 -6.66 -1.71
C PRO A 148 -17.49 -5.54 -1.56
N MET A 149 -17.18 -4.34 -2.06
CA MET A 149 -18.08 -3.20 -1.98
C MET A 149 -19.43 -3.48 -2.62
N LYS A 150 -19.45 -4.23 -3.73
CA LYS A 150 -20.70 -4.67 -4.36
C LYS A 150 -21.59 -5.43 -3.37
N THR A 151 -21.04 -6.35 -2.60
CA THR A 151 -21.77 -7.13 -1.58
C THR A 151 -22.36 -6.20 -0.50
N VAL A 152 -21.60 -5.18 -0.08
CA VAL A 152 -22.10 -4.19 0.90
C VAL A 152 -23.25 -3.37 0.33
N VAL A 153 -23.12 -2.90 -0.92
CA VAL A 153 -24.17 -2.14 -1.61
C VAL A 153 -25.42 -3.00 -1.82
N ASP A 154 -25.27 -4.25 -2.23
CA ASP A 154 -26.38 -5.19 -2.41
C ASP A 154 -27.11 -5.45 -1.09
N ALA A 155 -26.40 -5.57 0.03
CA ALA A 155 -26.97 -5.71 1.37
C ALA A 155 -27.77 -4.47 1.83
N CYS A 156 -27.55 -3.33 1.18
CA CYS A 156 -28.30 -2.08 1.34
C CYS A 156 -29.39 -1.90 0.28
N GLY A 157 -29.75 -2.93 -0.49
CA GLY A 157 -30.80 -2.88 -1.53
C GLY A 157 -30.36 -2.28 -2.86
N GLY A 158 -29.06 -2.05 -3.06
CA GLY A 158 -28.49 -1.46 -4.28
C GLY A 158 -28.36 0.05 -4.20
N ILE A 159 -27.79 0.64 -5.26
CA ILE A 159 -27.56 2.08 -5.40
C ILE A 159 -28.92 2.81 -5.48
N SER A 160 -29.02 3.99 -4.86
CA SER A 160 -30.14 4.91 -4.99
C SER A 160 -29.84 5.93 -6.10
N GLY A 161 -30.77 6.06 -7.04
CA GLY A 161 -30.56 6.95 -8.20
C GLY A 161 -29.54 6.42 -9.19
N ASP A 162 -28.88 7.32 -9.89
CA ASP A 162 -27.94 7.11 -11.01
C ASP A 162 -26.49 7.48 -10.64
N ALA A 163 -26.12 7.28 -9.39
CA ALA A 163 -24.76 7.54 -8.93
C ALA A 163 -23.73 6.65 -9.65
N VAL A 164 -22.71 7.30 -10.24
CA VAL A 164 -21.63 6.64 -10.99
C VAL A 164 -20.29 6.67 -10.25
N PHE A 165 -20.20 7.40 -9.15
CA PHE A 165 -19.02 7.52 -8.32
C PHE A 165 -19.32 7.20 -6.87
N MET A 166 -18.33 6.67 -6.18
CA MET A 166 -18.33 6.46 -4.73
C MET A 166 -17.20 7.27 -4.11
N THR A 167 -17.51 7.94 -3.01
CA THR A 167 -16.52 8.62 -2.16
C THR A 167 -16.44 7.93 -0.81
N SER A 168 -15.31 8.06 -0.14
CA SER A 168 -15.13 7.61 1.24
C SER A 168 -14.42 8.68 2.05
N ALA A 169 -14.82 8.85 3.30
CA ALA A 169 -14.17 9.73 4.26
C ALA A 169 -13.82 8.95 5.54
N GLY A 170 -12.66 9.22 6.10
CA GLY A 170 -12.27 8.71 7.40
C GLY A 170 -12.61 9.70 8.51
N VAL A 171 -12.65 9.22 9.75
CA VAL A 171 -12.86 10.07 10.94
C VAL A 171 -11.67 10.97 11.30
N ASP A 172 -10.54 10.79 10.62
CA ASP A 172 -9.36 11.64 10.70
C ASP A 172 -9.52 12.99 9.99
N HIS A 173 -10.62 13.15 9.25
CA HIS A 173 -11.12 14.41 8.72
C HIS A 173 -12.38 14.81 9.48
N GLU A 174 -12.22 15.34 10.67
CA GLU A 174 -13.29 16.18 11.20
C GLU A 174 -13.36 17.44 10.32
N PRO A 175 -14.53 17.77 9.76
CA PRO A 175 -14.69 19.04 9.05
C PRO A 175 -14.43 20.16 10.05
N THR A 176 -13.36 20.93 9.82
CA THR A 176 -13.10 22.20 10.53
C THR A 176 -14.11 23.25 10.08
#